data_1304f54592038f2e3d615db44b42f870
#
_entry.id   1304f54592038f2e3d615db44b42f870
#
_cell.length_a   1.000
_cell.length_b   1.000
_cell.length_c   1.000
_cell.angle_alpha   90.00
_cell.angle_beta   90.00
_cell.angle_gamma   90.00
#
_symmetry.space_group_name_H-M   'P 1'
#
loop_
_entity.id
_entity.type
_entity.pdbx_description
1 polymer ?
#
loop_
_entity_poly.entity_id
_entity_poly.type
_entity_poly.pdbx_seq_one_letter_code
_entity_poly.pdbx_strand_id
1 'polypeptide(L)'
;MINRYLNYVSKRKSQVILFILFNICGLAFILLPYGIVWNMLDLNFSYTSADVFKSFYQMGEKGRYINLYSTLILDTIYPILYTSLILGAYVKLFKNNNLILFIPVTVFLFDIIENINIAYMNVSYLDLNETQVMFASMATTIKWLAVITMVLGLVFGYLKKN
;
A
#
# COMPACT_ATOMS: atom_id res chain seq x y z
N MET A 1 -1.80 -4.59 -24.42
CA MET A 1 -2.61 -4.81 -23.21
C MET A 1 -2.50 -3.63 -22.24
N ILE A 2 -1.31 -3.17 -21.88
CA ILE A 2 -1.05 -2.05 -20.95
C ILE A 2 -1.75 -0.76 -21.37
N ASN A 3 -1.61 -0.30 -22.61
CA ASN A 3 -2.25 0.93 -23.10
C ASN A 3 -3.78 0.89 -23.01
N ARG A 4 -4.39 -0.30 -23.17
CA ARG A 4 -5.84 -0.46 -23.02
C ARG A 4 -6.26 -0.28 -21.56
N TYR A 5 -5.48 -0.81 -20.62
CA TYR A 5 -5.71 -0.64 -19.19
C TYR A 5 -5.54 0.83 -18.77
N LEU A 6 -4.44 1.49 -19.16
CA LEU A 6 -4.18 2.89 -18.85
C LEU A 6 -5.30 3.81 -19.39
N ASN A 7 -5.76 3.56 -20.62
CA ASN A 7 -6.89 4.27 -21.19
C ASN A 7 -8.21 4.02 -20.43
N TYR A 8 -8.40 2.80 -19.90
CA TYR A 8 -9.58 2.48 -19.11
C TYR A 8 -9.57 3.20 -17.75
N VAL A 9 -8.48 3.10 -16.99
CA VAL A 9 -8.38 3.73 -15.66
C VAL A 9 -8.35 5.26 -15.72
N SER A 10 -7.96 5.86 -16.85
CA SER A 10 -7.97 7.31 -17.05
C SER A 10 -9.37 7.88 -17.34
N LYS A 11 -10.39 7.06 -17.67
CA LYS A 11 -11.75 7.56 -17.92
C LYS A 11 -12.36 8.12 -16.63
N ARG A 12 -13.12 9.23 -16.74
CA ARG A 12 -13.79 9.87 -15.59
C ARG A 12 -14.65 8.89 -14.78
N LYS A 13 -15.45 8.05 -15.47
CA LYS A 13 -16.29 7.04 -14.82
C LYS A 13 -15.47 6.03 -14.02
N SER A 14 -14.37 5.52 -14.59
CA SER A 14 -13.47 4.58 -13.91
C SER A 14 -12.80 5.22 -12.68
N GLN A 15 -12.37 6.48 -12.79
CA GLN A 15 -11.77 7.23 -11.68
C GLN A 15 -12.76 7.42 -10.53
N VAL A 16 -14.02 7.73 -10.80
CA VAL A 16 -15.05 7.85 -9.75
C VAL A 16 -15.29 6.51 -9.06
N ILE A 17 -15.42 5.43 -9.82
CA ILE A 17 -15.61 4.08 -9.27
C ILE A 17 -14.39 3.67 -8.41
N LEU A 18 -13.17 3.84 -8.92
CA LEU A 18 -11.95 3.52 -8.19
C LEU A 18 -11.83 4.34 -6.91
N PHE A 19 -12.18 5.63 -6.94
CA PHE A 19 -12.17 6.49 -5.76
C PHE A 19 -13.17 6.03 -4.70
N ILE A 20 -14.38 5.64 -5.10
CA ILE A 20 -15.39 5.10 -4.18
C ILE A 20 -14.89 3.78 -3.56
N LEU A 21 -14.40 2.85 -4.37
CA LEU A 21 -13.88 1.57 -3.90
C LEU A 21 -12.67 1.74 -2.97
N PHE A 22 -11.76 2.66 -3.30
CA PHE A 22 -10.62 3.01 -2.45
C PHE A 22 -11.08 3.49 -1.05
N ASN A 23 -12.06 4.38 -0.99
CA ASN A 23 -12.59 4.87 0.29
C ASN A 23 -13.32 3.77 1.06
N ILE A 24 -14.12 2.92 0.40
CA ILE A 24 -14.78 1.78 1.05
C ILE A 24 -13.75 0.84 1.64
N CYS A 25 -12.69 0.51 0.90
CA CYS A 25 -11.61 -0.35 1.38
C CYS A 25 -10.85 0.30 2.56
N GLY A 26 -10.55 1.59 2.49
CA GLY A 26 -9.94 2.34 3.60
C GLY A 26 -10.81 2.36 4.86
N LEU A 27 -12.13 2.54 4.71
CA LEU A 27 -13.07 2.45 5.84
C LEU A 27 -13.10 1.04 6.44
N ALA A 28 -12.97 -0.01 5.62
CA ALA A 28 -12.92 -1.38 6.13
C ALA A 28 -11.73 -1.61 7.07
N PHE A 29 -10.56 -1.00 6.82
CA PHE A 29 -9.41 -1.04 7.74
C PHE A 29 -9.74 -0.39 9.08
N ILE A 30 -10.36 0.79 9.07
CA ILE A 30 -10.72 1.52 10.30
C ILE A 30 -11.69 0.72 11.18
N LEU A 31 -12.55 -0.08 10.54
CA LEU A 31 -13.54 -0.92 11.21
C LEU A 31 -12.99 -2.26 11.71
N LEU A 32 -11.71 -2.58 11.47
CA LEU A 32 -11.09 -3.80 11.98
C LEU A 32 -11.08 -3.80 13.52
N PRO A 33 -11.50 -4.91 14.16
CA PRO A 33 -11.54 -5.01 15.63
C PRO A 33 -10.12 -5.11 16.23
N TYR A 34 -10.05 -5.16 17.56
CA TYR A 34 -8.81 -5.37 18.35
C TYR A 34 -7.74 -4.29 18.16
N GLY A 35 -8.11 -3.11 17.70
CA GLY A 35 -7.15 -2.03 17.48
C GLY A 35 -6.09 -2.34 16.41
N ILE A 36 -6.41 -3.23 15.47
CA ILE A 36 -5.49 -3.69 14.43
C ILE A 36 -4.90 -2.49 13.68
N VAL A 37 -5.75 -1.56 13.24
CA VAL A 37 -5.31 -0.39 12.46
C VAL A 37 -4.22 0.44 13.17
N TRP A 38 -4.25 0.51 14.50
CA TRP A 38 -3.26 1.27 15.28
C TRP A 38 -1.95 0.52 15.52
N ASN A 39 -1.95 -0.77 15.22
CA ASN A 39 -0.82 -1.67 15.38
C ASN A 39 -0.29 -2.21 14.04
N MET A 40 -0.78 -1.71 12.91
CA MET A 40 -0.28 -2.10 11.58
C MET A 40 1.14 -1.60 11.37
N LEU A 41 2.03 -2.51 10.93
CA LEU A 41 3.45 -2.21 10.71
C LEU A 41 3.68 -1.33 9.49
N ASP A 42 2.88 -1.51 8.45
CA ASP A 42 2.93 -0.80 7.17
C ASP A 42 2.60 0.70 7.27
N LEU A 43 2.00 1.14 8.38
CA LEU A 43 1.77 2.56 8.68
C LEU A 43 3.01 3.27 9.25
N ASN A 44 4.03 2.53 9.69
CA ASN A 44 5.29 3.10 10.13
C ASN A 44 6.21 3.36 8.93
N PHE A 45 7.13 4.31 9.06
CA PHE A 45 8.15 4.54 8.03
C PHE A 45 9.22 3.43 8.01
N SER A 46 9.54 2.90 9.19
CA SER A 46 10.42 1.76 9.41
C SER A 46 10.10 1.12 10.76
N TYR A 47 10.54 -0.10 10.99
CA TYR A 47 10.32 -0.83 12.23
C TYR A 47 11.44 -1.83 12.53
N THR A 48 11.60 -2.16 13.80
CA THR A 48 12.55 -3.13 14.34
C THR A 48 11.84 -4.42 14.75
N SER A 49 12.60 -5.47 15.09
CA SER A 49 12.04 -6.72 15.64
C SER A 49 11.24 -6.49 16.94
N ALA A 50 11.66 -5.52 17.76
CA ALA A 50 10.94 -5.14 18.97
C ALA A 50 9.57 -4.50 18.63
N ASP A 51 9.50 -3.68 17.58
CA ASP A 51 8.26 -3.06 17.12
C ASP A 51 7.30 -4.12 16.57
N VAL A 52 7.80 -5.07 15.78
CA VAL A 52 7.02 -6.20 15.26
C VAL A 52 6.44 -7.03 16.39
N PHE A 53 7.28 -7.42 17.36
CA PHE A 53 6.83 -8.18 18.52
C PHE A 53 5.76 -7.43 19.31
N LYS A 54 6.00 -6.14 19.62
CA LYS A 54 5.07 -5.28 20.34
C LYS A 54 3.72 -5.17 19.61
N SER A 55 3.74 -4.92 18.31
CA SER A 55 2.56 -4.82 17.47
C SER A 55 1.71 -6.09 17.55
N PHE A 56 2.31 -7.24 17.29
CA PHE A 56 1.60 -8.52 17.30
C PHE A 56 1.16 -8.96 18.71
N TYR A 57 1.94 -8.63 19.73
CA TYR A 57 1.55 -8.86 21.11
C TYR A 57 0.32 -8.06 21.51
N GLN A 58 0.27 -6.77 21.12
CA GLN A 58 -0.87 -5.88 21.41
C GLN A 58 -2.15 -6.30 20.69
N MET A 59 -2.05 -6.85 19.48
CA MET A 59 -3.20 -7.41 18.76
C MET A 59 -3.77 -8.65 19.46
N GLY A 60 -2.96 -9.40 20.20
CA GLY A 60 -3.32 -10.69 20.78
C GLY A 60 -3.56 -11.76 19.70
N GLU A 61 -3.88 -12.99 20.10
CA GLU A 61 -4.03 -14.12 19.17
C GLU A 61 -5.12 -13.88 18.14
N LYS A 62 -6.33 -13.53 18.58
CA LYS A 62 -7.47 -13.28 17.70
C LYS A 62 -7.21 -12.10 16.76
N GLY A 63 -6.59 -11.03 17.27
CA GLY A 63 -6.24 -9.87 16.46
C GLY A 63 -5.21 -10.21 15.39
N ARG A 64 -4.18 -11.02 15.71
CA ARG A 64 -3.21 -11.51 14.71
C ARG A 64 -3.86 -12.33 13.59
N TYR A 65 -4.81 -13.22 13.93
CA TYR A 65 -5.56 -13.94 12.89
C TYR A 65 -6.30 -13.00 11.95
N ILE A 66 -7.02 -12.04 12.50
CA ILE A 66 -7.75 -11.07 11.67
C ILE A 66 -6.79 -10.18 10.88
N ASN A 67 -5.68 -9.75 11.49
CA ASN A 67 -4.64 -9.00 10.80
C ASN A 67 -4.04 -9.80 9.63
N LEU A 68 -3.75 -11.08 9.80
CA LEU A 68 -3.25 -11.95 8.73
C LEU A 68 -4.21 -11.98 7.53
N TYR A 69 -5.50 -12.19 7.78
CA TYR A 69 -6.49 -12.21 6.70
C TYR A 69 -6.71 -10.83 6.09
N SER A 70 -6.68 -9.76 6.89
CA SER A 70 -6.79 -8.40 6.35
C SER A 70 -5.58 -8.04 5.49
N THR A 71 -4.36 -8.42 5.88
CA THR A 71 -3.15 -8.22 5.08
C THR A 71 -3.22 -9.00 3.77
N LEU A 72 -3.66 -10.25 3.78
CA LEU A 72 -3.76 -11.06 2.57
C LEU A 72 -4.89 -10.64 1.62
N ILE A 73 -5.95 -10.05 2.12
CA ILE A 73 -7.14 -9.72 1.32
C ILE A 73 -7.27 -8.21 1.13
N LEU A 74 -7.54 -7.46 2.21
CA LEU A 74 -7.80 -6.03 2.12
C LEU A 74 -6.56 -5.27 1.64
N ASP A 75 -5.41 -5.60 2.23
CA ASP A 75 -4.13 -4.96 1.95
C ASP A 75 -3.47 -5.46 0.64
N THR A 76 -4.06 -6.42 -0.03
CA THR A 76 -3.76 -6.78 -1.42
C THR A 76 -4.66 -6.01 -2.39
N ILE A 77 -5.95 -5.84 -2.06
CA ILE A 77 -6.91 -5.12 -2.90
C ILE A 77 -6.62 -3.61 -2.87
N TYR A 78 -6.28 -3.07 -1.72
CA TYR A 78 -6.08 -1.63 -1.52
C TYR A 78 -4.99 -1.04 -2.43
N PRO A 79 -3.78 -1.64 -2.54
CA PRO A 79 -2.76 -1.20 -3.48
C PRO A 79 -3.19 -1.25 -4.95
N ILE A 80 -3.98 -2.23 -5.34
CA ILE A 80 -4.53 -2.30 -6.70
C ILE A 80 -5.43 -1.10 -6.97
N LEU A 81 -6.29 -0.74 -6.01
CA LEU A 81 -7.24 0.36 -6.15
C LEU A 81 -6.53 1.72 -6.23
N TYR A 82 -5.66 2.04 -5.26
CA TYR A 82 -5.00 3.35 -5.25
C TYR A 82 -3.99 3.49 -6.40
N THR A 83 -3.24 2.43 -6.75
CA THR A 83 -2.32 2.47 -7.88
C THR A 83 -3.08 2.69 -9.19
N SER A 84 -4.21 2.00 -9.40
CA SER A 84 -5.06 2.20 -10.58
C SER A 84 -5.60 3.64 -10.65
N LEU A 85 -6.03 4.18 -9.51
CA LEU A 85 -6.53 5.56 -9.40
C LEU A 85 -5.43 6.56 -9.77
N ILE A 86 -4.23 6.41 -9.21
CA ILE A 86 -3.09 7.31 -9.46
C ILE A 86 -2.56 7.17 -10.88
N LEU A 87 -2.45 5.95 -11.42
CA LEU A 87 -2.07 5.73 -12.83
C LEU A 87 -3.01 6.46 -13.77
N GLY A 88 -4.33 6.39 -13.54
CA GLY A 88 -5.28 7.11 -14.34
C GLY A 88 -5.15 8.65 -14.26
N ALA A 89 -4.79 9.18 -13.09
CA ALA A 89 -4.47 10.60 -12.90
C ALA A 89 -3.16 10.97 -13.64
N TYR A 90 -2.11 10.15 -13.50
CA TYR A 90 -0.82 10.36 -14.17
C TYR A 90 -0.92 10.37 -15.68
N VAL A 91 -1.69 9.44 -16.26
CA VAL A 91 -1.95 9.42 -17.72
C VAL A 91 -2.56 10.74 -18.20
N LYS A 92 -3.44 11.36 -17.41
CA LYS A 92 -4.05 12.66 -17.75
C LYS A 92 -3.09 13.83 -17.59
N LEU A 93 -2.18 13.77 -16.62
CA LEU A 93 -1.24 14.84 -16.33
C LEU A 93 0.01 14.78 -17.23
N PHE A 94 0.51 13.58 -17.51
CA PHE A 94 1.82 13.34 -18.15
C PHE A 94 1.67 12.57 -19.48
N LYS A 95 0.83 13.05 -20.38
CA LYS A 95 0.40 12.38 -21.63
C LYS A 95 1.51 11.72 -22.46
N ASN A 96 2.75 12.22 -22.41
CA ASN A 96 3.86 11.79 -23.26
C ASN A 96 5.06 11.23 -22.49
N ASN A 97 4.95 11.00 -21.18
CA ASN A 97 6.08 10.52 -20.37
C ASN A 97 5.75 9.20 -19.67
N ASN A 98 6.01 8.10 -20.35
CA ASN A 98 5.76 6.76 -19.81
C ASN A 98 6.65 6.43 -18.60
N LEU A 99 7.83 7.04 -18.46
CA LEU A 99 8.74 6.76 -17.34
C LEU A 99 8.13 7.14 -15.99
N ILE A 100 7.36 8.21 -15.95
CA ILE A 100 6.74 8.68 -14.72
C ILE A 100 5.67 7.70 -14.20
N LEU A 101 5.12 6.85 -15.08
CA LEU A 101 4.14 5.82 -14.72
C LEU A 101 4.76 4.67 -13.91
N PHE A 102 6.10 4.53 -13.92
CA PHE A 102 6.78 3.55 -13.08
C PHE A 102 6.69 3.89 -11.58
N ILE A 103 6.52 5.17 -11.20
CA ILE A 103 6.45 5.56 -9.79
C ILE A 103 5.28 4.87 -9.06
N PRO A 104 4.00 4.96 -9.52
CA PRO A 104 2.92 4.22 -8.88
C PRO A 104 3.09 2.70 -8.91
N VAL A 105 3.71 2.17 -9.97
CA VAL A 105 3.99 0.72 -10.08
C VAL A 105 5.02 0.31 -9.04
N THR A 106 6.04 1.13 -8.79
CA THR A 106 7.04 0.87 -7.73
C THR A 106 6.38 0.83 -6.35
N VAL A 107 5.50 1.80 -6.05
CA VAL A 107 4.71 1.79 -4.79
C VAL A 107 3.95 0.48 -4.65
N PHE A 108 3.21 0.07 -5.67
CA PHE A 108 2.46 -1.19 -5.68
C PHE A 108 3.34 -2.43 -5.42
N LEU A 109 4.49 -2.52 -6.09
CA LEU A 109 5.38 -3.67 -5.93
C LEU A 109 5.94 -3.78 -4.52
N PHE A 110 6.41 -2.65 -3.94
CA PHE A 110 6.94 -2.65 -2.58
C PHE A 110 5.86 -2.87 -1.52
N ASP A 111 4.64 -2.43 -1.75
CA ASP A 111 3.50 -2.71 -0.89
C ASP A 111 3.19 -4.22 -0.85
N ILE A 112 3.14 -4.88 -2.01
CA ILE A 112 2.93 -6.34 -2.07
C ILE A 112 4.10 -7.11 -1.41
N ILE A 113 5.35 -6.69 -1.63
CA ILE A 113 6.51 -7.30 -0.97
C ILE A 113 6.42 -7.17 0.54
N GLU A 114 6.06 -5.99 1.03
CA GLU A 114 5.84 -5.72 2.45
C GLU A 114 4.74 -6.62 3.02
N ASN A 115 3.57 -6.67 2.38
CA ASN A 115 2.43 -7.45 2.83
C ASN A 115 2.74 -8.95 2.94
N ILE A 116 3.49 -9.51 2.00
CA ILE A 116 3.98 -10.90 2.07
C ILE A 116 4.86 -11.09 3.32
N ASN A 117 5.77 -10.15 3.58
CA ASN A 117 6.67 -10.24 4.73
C ASN A 117 5.91 -10.06 6.05
N ILE A 118 4.96 -9.12 6.14
CA ILE A 118 4.11 -8.93 7.33
C ILE A 118 3.28 -10.20 7.61
N ALA A 119 2.67 -10.79 6.58
CA ALA A 119 1.93 -12.04 6.72
C ALA A 119 2.81 -13.18 7.24
N TYR A 120 4.04 -13.31 6.71
CA TYR A 120 4.99 -14.31 7.18
C TYR A 120 5.42 -14.05 8.64
N MET A 121 5.79 -12.81 8.99
CA MET A 121 6.16 -12.44 10.37
C MET A 121 4.99 -12.66 11.35
N ASN A 122 3.75 -12.47 10.91
CA ASN A 122 2.57 -12.73 11.74
C ASN A 122 2.44 -14.23 12.08
N VAL A 123 2.71 -15.11 11.13
CA VAL A 123 2.68 -16.57 11.35
C VAL A 123 3.84 -17.02 12.22
N SER A 124 5.04 -16.46 12.03
CA SER A 124 6.27 -16.78 12.77
C SER A 124 6.50 -15.89 14.00
N TYR A 125 5.46 -15.30 14.55
CA TYR A 125 5.52 -14.27 15.59
C TYR A 125 6.42 -14.59 16.81
N LEU A 126 6.50 -15.84 17.24
CA LEU A 126 7.34 -16.26 18.37
C LEU A 126 8.79 -16.60 17.97
N ASP A 127 9.06 -16.70 16.68
CA ASP A 127 10.38 -17.07 16.11
C ASP A 127 10.72 -16.09 14.96
N LEU A 128 10.85 -14.81 15.31
CA LEU A 128 11.13 -13.74 14.33
C LEU A 128 12.60 -13.78 13.91
N ASN A 129 12.83 -13.83 12.60
CA ASN A 129 14.16 -13.68 12.02
C ASN A 129 14.49 -12.19 11.82
N GLU A 130 15.55 -11.70 12.50
CA GLU A 130 15.96 -10.29 12.42
C GLU A 130 16.29 -9.84 11.00
N THR A 131 16.94 -10.70 10.20
CA THR A 131 17.27 -10.37 8.80
C THR A 131 16.02 -10.17 7.97
N GLN A 132 15.00 -10.98 8.20
CA GLN A 132 13.71 -10.84 7.53
C GLN A 132 12.98 -9.56 7.95
N VAL A 133 12.97 -9.25 9.26
CA VAL A 133 12.38 -7.99 9.76
C VAL A 133 13.08 -6.80 9.12
N MET A 134 14.41 -6.81 9.06
CA MET A 134 15.19 -5.75 8.39
C MET A 134 14.80 -5.61 6.92
N PHE A 135 14.70 -6.72 6.18
CA PHE A 135 14.30 -6.70 4.77
C PHE A 135 12.88 -6.16 4.59
N ALA A 136 11.93 -6.58 5.42
CA ALA A 136 10.57 -6.09 5.41
C ALA A 136 10.49 -4.59 5.71
N SER A 137 11.20 -4.13 6.75
CA SER A 137 11.29 -2.71 7.11
C SER A 137 11.92 -1.85 6.01
N MET A 138 12.92 -2.37 5.28
CA MET A 138 13.49 -1.70 4.11
C MET A 138 12.44 -1.57 2.98
N ALA A 139 11.65 -2.62 2.72
CA ALA A 139 10.59 -2.56 1.73
C ALA A 139 9.54 -1.48 2.08
N THR A 140 9.14 -1.39 3.36
CA THR A 140 8.28 -0.33 3.89
C THR A 140 8.87 1.06 3.67
N THR A 141 10.15 1.25 3.99
CA THR A 141 10.84 2.52 3.79
C THR A 141 10.84 2.94 2.32
N ILE A 142 11.17 2.01 1.41
CA ILE A 142 11.17 2.28 -0.04
C ILE A 142 9.76 2.60 -0.53
N LYS A 143 8.74 1.85 -0.05
CA LYS A 143 7.33 2.12 -0.34
C LYS A 143 6.98 3.57 0.02
N TRP A 144 7.27 4.01 1.24
CA TRP A 144 6.94 5.36 1.69
C TRP A 144 7.69 6.46 0.94
N LEU A 145 8.97 6.27 0.61
CA LEU A 145 9.72 7.20 -0.25
C LEU A 145 9.09 7.30 -1.65
N ALA A 146 8.67 6.16 -2.21
CA ALA A 146 7.98 6.13 -3.49
C ALA A 146 6.59 6.79 -3.41
N VAL A 147 5.83 6.61 -2.31
CA VAL A 147 4.55 7.30 -2.05
C VAL A 147 4.76 8.82 -2.02
N ILE A 148 5.75 9.30 -1.28
CA ILE A 148 6.08 10.74 -1.24
C ILE A 148 6.38 11.26 -2.66
N THR A 149 7.23 10.55 -3.40
CA THR A 149 7.58 10.91 -4.79
C THR A 149 6.34 10.92 -5.69
N MET A 150 5.45 9.95 -5.50
CA MET A 150 4.18 9.84 -6.25
C MET A 150 3.26 11.04 -5.96
N VAL A 151 3.11 11.44 -4.71
CA VAL A 151 2.29 12.60 -4.33
C VAL A 151 2.89 13.89 -4.87
N LEU A 152 4.20 14.08 -4.74
CA LEU A 152 4.90 15.25 -5.31
C LEU A 152 4.74 15.30 -6.83
N GLY A 153 4.80 14.15 -7.50
CA GLY A 153 4.53 14.04 -8.93
C GLY A 153 3.12 14.51 -9.32
N LEU A 154 2.08 14.14 -8.54
CA LEU A 154 0.71 14.62 -8.78
C LEU A 154 0.60 16.14 -8.64
N VAL A 155 1.18 16.70 -7.57
CA VAL A 155 1.18 18.15 -7.33
C VAL A 155 1.89 18.88 -8.47
N PHE A 156 3.09 18.44 -8.84
CA PHE A 156 3.86 19.02 -9.95
C PHE A 156 3.10 18.94 -11.27
N GLY A 157 2.54 17.78 -11.59
CA GLY A 157 1.76 17.58 -12.83
C GLY A 157 0.51 18.46 -12.89
N TYR A 158 -0.14 18.68 -11.75
CA TYR A 158 -1.29 19.58 -11.64
C TYR A 158 -0.89 21.04 -11.85
N LEU A 159 0.17 21.51 -11.19
CA LEU A 159 0.67 22.90 -11.32
C LEU A 159 1.18 23.22 -12.74
N LYS A 160 1.79 22.25 -13.41
CA LYS A 160 2.26 22.44 -14.80
C LYS A 160 1.14 22.50 -15.81
N LYS A 161 -0.03 21.97 -15.50
CA LYS A 161 -1.17 21.90 -16.41
C LYS A 161 -2.03 23.18 -16.38
N ASN A 162 -2.00 23.91 -15.28
CA ASN A 162 -2.66 25.20 -15.09
C ASN A 162 -1.71 26.34 -15.45
#